data_db6fff816905ec540512489090fce813
#
_entry.id   db6fff816905ec540512489090fce813
#
_cell.length_a   1.000
_cell.length_b   1.000
_cell.length_c   1.000
_cell.angle_alpha   90.00
_cell.angle_beta   90.00
_cell.angle_gamma   90.00
#
_symmetry.space_group_name_H-M   'P 1'
#
loop_
_entity.id
_entity.type
_entity.pdbx_description
1 polymer ?
#
loop_
_entity_poly.entity_id
_entity_poly.type
_entity_poly.pdbx_seq_one_letter_code
_entity_poly.pdbx_strand_id
1 'polypeptide(L)'
;RDLPLVQQWIKELELKFGIKVLSFNWVQGHRHMVTNKPIRHPRDLAGLRIRTPGAPIWQESVRAIGATPVALAFGEIYTAIQAQTIDGAELVYRNVEGARLYEVADYLSETGHILLINFSIVGREWFDNLPEDLQQILVEENEKAGLETSRGMEQQAAQLRDEFRQKGMTIVQDV
;
A
#
# COMPACT_ATOMS: atom_id res chain seq x y z
N ARG A 1 -9.65 -12.22 -9.24
CA ARG A 1 -10.04 -11.72 -10.56
C ARG A 1 -11.29 -12.43 -11.08
N ASP A 2 -11.39 -13.75 -10.94
CA ASP A 2 -12.44 -14.56 -11.58
C ASP A 2 -13.84 -14.49 -10.93
N LEU A 3 -13.95 -13.78 -9.81
CA LEU A 3 -15.25 -13.53 -9.18
C LEU A 3 -16.10 -12.60 -10.05
N PRO A 4 -17.38 -12.93 -10.35
CA PRO A 4 -18.24 -12.14 -11.20
C PRO A 4 -18.34 -10.67 -10.80
N LEU A 5 -18.36 -10.39 -9.51
CA LEU A 5 -18.41 -9.03 -8.97
C LEU A 5 -17.14 -8.22 -9.33
N VAL A 6 -15.95 -8.85 -9.24
CA VAL A 6 -14.68 -8.20 -9.59
C VAL A 6 -14.64 -7.91 -11.10
N GLN A 7 -15.13 -8.83 -11.92
CA GLN A 7 -15.24 -8.63 -13.37
C GLN A 7 -16.18 -7.47 -13.70
N GLN A 8 -17.30 -7.37 -13.01
CA GLN A 8 -18.22 -6.25 -13.16
C GLN A 8 -17.55 -4.92 -12.81
N TRP A 9 -16.85 -4.83 -11.68
CA TRP A 9 -16.13 -3.62 -11.28
C TRP A 9 -15.04 -3.21 -12.26
N ILE A 10 -14.27 -4.17 -12.77
CA ILE A 10 -13.26 -3.90 -13.80
C ILE A 10 -13.93 -3.30 -15.05
N LYS A 11 -15.01 -3.91 -15.52
CA LYS A 11 -15.75 -3.43 -16.68
C LYS A 11 -16.33 -2.03 -16.49
N GLU A 12 -16.92 -1.77 -15.32
CA GLU A 12 -17.43 -0.43 -14.97
C GLU A 12 -16.31 0.61 -14.94
N LEU A 13 -15.17 0.28 -14.35
CA LEU A 13 -14.00 1.14 -14.28
C LEU A 13 -13.45 1.47 -15.68
N GLU A 14 -13.31 0.45 -16.53
CA GLU A 14 -12.84 0.60 -17.91
C GLU A 14 -13.77 1.50 -18.74
N LEU A 15 -15.09 1.29 -18.62
CA LEU A 15 -16.08 2.08 -19.35
C LEU A 15 -16.17 3.52 -18.87
N LYS A 16 -16.07 3.73 -17.54
CA LYS A 16 -16.24 5.04 -16.92
C LYS A 16 -15.02 5.95 -17.12
N PHE A 17 -13.83 5.40 -17.14
CA PHE A 17 -12.60 6.17 -17.13
C PHE A 17 -11.73 6.03 -18.38
N GLY A 18 -12.18 5.28 -19.40
CA GLY A 18 -11.44 5.09 -20.64
C GLY A 18 -10.09 4.39 -20.45
N ILE A 19 -10.00 3.49 -19.48
CA ILE A 19 -8.82 2.70 -19.17
C ILE A 19 -9.03 1.24 -19.55
N LYS A 20 -7.93 0.49 -19.66
CA LYS A 20 -7.91 -0.97 -19.75
C LYS A 20 -7.14 -1.52 -18.56
N VAL A 21 -7.76 -2.44 -17.82
CA VAL A 21 -7.10 -3.16 -16.71
C VAL A 21 -6.37 -4.36 -17.29
N LEU A 22 -5.04 -4.35 -17.25
CA LEU A 22 -4.20 -5.45 -17.73
C LEU A 22 -4.16 -6.59 -16.71
N SER A 23 -4.00 -6.26 -15.43
CA SER A 23 -4.00 -7.25 -14.35
C SER A 23 -4.47 -6.64 -13.03
N PHE A 24 -5.00 -7.49 -12.13
CA PHE A 24 -5.46 -7.12 -10.79
C PHE A 24 -4.98 -8.15 -9.75
N ASN A 25 -3.68 -8.33 -9.67
CA ASN A 25 -3.06 -9.38 -8.86
C ASN A 25 -1.72 -8.97 -8.24
N TRP A 26 -1.45 -7.66 -8.13
CA TRP A 26 -0.22 -7.11 -7.56
C TRP A 26 -0.39 -6.93 -6.05
N VAL A 27 -0.28 -8.01 -5.29
CA VAL A 27 -0.35 -7.97 -3.82
C VAL A 27 0.93 -7.34 -3.29
N GLN A 28 0.79 -6.22 -2.56
CA GLN A 28 1.90 -5.49 -1.95
C GLN A 28 2.12 -5.88 -0.48
N GLY A 29 1.21 -6.67 0.08
CA GLY A 29 1.21 -7.08 1.48
C GLY A 29 0.27 -6.26 2.36
N HIS A 30 0.28 -6.59 3.65
CA HIS A 30 -0.51 -5.88 4.64
C HIS A 30 0.12 -4.53 5.02
N ARG A 31 -0.75 -3.54 5.21
CA ARG A 31 -0.34 -2.22 5.72
C ARG A 31 -0.33 -2.23 7.24
N HIS A 32 0.65 -1.54 7.79
CA HIS A 32 0.96 -1.49 9.21
C HIS A 32 1.15 -0.05 9.66
N MET A 33 1.07 0.21 10.95
CA MET A 33 1.34 1.53 11.52
C MET A 33 2.83 1.72 11.78
N VAL A 34 3.39 2.81 11.26
CA VAL A 34 4.79 3.23 11.45
C VAL A 34 4.76 4.55 12.20
N THR A 35 5.20 4.55 13.46
CA THR A 35 4.95 5.65 14.40
C THR A 35 6.10 5.80 15.42
N ASN A 36 6.12 6.91 16.15
CA ASN A 36 7.05 7.15 17.26
C ASN A 36 6.51 6.69 18.63
N LYS A 37 5.37 5.96 18.63
CA LYS A 37 4.80 5.30 19.79
C LYS A 37 4.27 3.93 19.39
N PRO A 38 4.36 2.90 20.24
CA PRO A 38 3.80 1.59 19.91
C PRO A 38 2.27 1.66 19.83
N ILE A 39 1.69 1.03 18.81
CA ILE A 39 0.25 0.86 18.66
C ILE A 39 -0.07 -0.60 18.96
N ARG A 40 -0.82 -0.86 20.03
CA ARG A 40 -1.27 -2.18 20.47
C ARG A 40 -2.79 -2.30 20.46
N HIS A 41 -3.47 -1.15 20.57
CA HIS A 41 -4.93 -1.08 20.55
C HIS A 41 -5.39 0.13 19.73
N PRO A 42 -6.61 0.14 19.19
CA PRO A 42 -7.16 1.29 18.46
C PRO A 42 -7.11 2.61 19.24
N ARG A 43 -7.27 2.55 20.58
CA ARG A 43 -7.17 3.74 21.45
C ARG A 43 -5.80 4.41 21.44
N ASP A 44 -4.73 3.69 21.09
CA ASP A 44 -3.38 4.24 21.04
C ASP A 44 -3.19 5.18 19.84
N LEU A 45 -4.10 5.10 18.85
CA LEU A 45 -4.16 5.99 17.69
C LEU A 45 -4.85 7.33 17.99
N ALA A 46 -5.56 7.44 19.11
CA ALA A 46 -6.32 8.65 19.46
C ALA A 46 -5.41 9.87 19.52
N GLY A 47 -5.75 10.90 18.71
CA GLY A 47 -5.00 12.14 18.63
C GLY A 47 -3.73 12.11 17.79
N LEU A 48 -3.32 10.95 17.25
CA LEU A 48 -2.17 10.85 16.35
C LEU A 48 -2.52 11.36 14.95
N ARG A 49 -1.62 12.12 14.37
CA ARG A 49 -1.67 12.57 12.98
C ARG A 49 -0.99 11.52 12.11
N ILE A 50 -1.80 10.76 11.38
CA ILE A 50 -1.31 9.66 10.55
C ILE A 50 -1.38 10.06 9.08
N ARG A 51 -0.26 10.01 8.40
CA ARG A 51 -0.21 10.27 6.96
C ARG A 51 -0.98 9.22 6.18
N THR A 52 -1.75 9.70 5.22
CA THR A 52 -2.44 8.86 4.21
C THR A 52 -2.17 9.38 2.80
N PRO A 53 -2.40 8.55 1.75
CA PRO A 53 -2.62 9.07 0.41
C PRO A 53 -3.79 10.04 0.36
N GLY A 54 -3.83 10.90 -0.67
CA GLY A 54 -4.84 11.97 -0.79
C GLY A 54 -6.27 11.52 -1.08
N ALA A 55 -6.50 10.23 -1.44
CA ALA A 55 -7.84 9.75 -1.76
C ALA A 55 -8.74 9.66 -0.51
N PRO A 56 -10.04 10.02 -0.63
CA PRO A 56 -10.97 10.07 0.51
C PRO A 56 -11.07 8.76 1.29
N ILE A 57 -11.07 7.62 0.59
CA ILE A 57 -11.19 6.30 1.23
C ILE A 57 -10.06 6.04 2.26
N TRP A 58 -8.84 6.47 1.98
CA TRP A 58 -7.73 6.34 2.91
C TRP A 58 -7.89 7.22 4.14
N GLN A 59 -8.35 8.47 3.93
CA GLN A 59 -8.58 9.41 5.04
C GLN A 59 -9.70 8.92 5.95
N GLU A 60 -10.82 8.45 5.37
CA GLU A 60 -11.93 7.91 6.15
C GLU A 60 -11.55 6.62 6.90
N SER A 61 -10.73 5.75 6.30
CA SER A 61 -10.21 4.56 6.98
C SER A 61 -9.41 4.92 8.22
N VAL A 62 -8.53 5.94 8.14
CA VAL A 62 -7.73 6.40 9.28
C VAL A 62 -8.61 7.08 10.35
N ARG A 63 -9.64 7.85 9.94
CA ARG A 63 -10.62 8.42 10.90
C ARG A 63 -11.40 7.32 11.62
N ALA A 64 -11.82 6.30 10.89
CA ALA A 64 -12.61 5.20 11.46
C ALA A 64 -11.86 4.42 12.56
N ILE A 65 -10.54 4.35 12.49
CA ILE A 65 -9.70 3.71 13.52
C ILE A 65 -9.24 4.68 14.63
N GLY A 66 -9.72 5.92 14.62
CA GLY A 66 -9.55 6.89 15.71
C GLY A 66 -8.37 7.86 15.58
N ALA A 67 -7.63 7.84 14.46
CA ALA A 67 -6.54 8.77 14.19
C ALA A 67 -6.99 9.99 13.36
N THR A 68 -6.15 11.01 13.28
CA THR A 68 -6.33 12.19 12.42
C THR A 68 -5.56 11.98 11.11
N PRO A 69 -6.23 11.82 9.96
CA PRO A 69 -5.54 11.65 8.68
C PRO A 69 -4.91 12.95 8.20
N VAL A 70 -3.69 12.86 7.69
CA VAL A 70 -2.97 13.95 7.03
C VAL A 70 -2.59 13.50 5.62
N ALA A 71 -3.19 14.12 4.61
CA ALA A 71 -2.91 13.81 3.21
C ALA A 71 -1.58 14.44 2.78
N LEU A 72 -0.58 13.59 2.49
CA LEU A 72 0.74 14.00 1.99
C LEU A 72 1.21 13.08 0.87
N ALA A 73 2.02 13.61 -0.04
CA ALA A 73 2.70 12.78 -1.03
C ALA A 73 3.69 11.79 -0.37
N PHE A 74 3.96 10.67 -1.03
CA PHE A 74 4.83 9.63 -0.46
C PHE A 74 6.24 10.15 -0.13
N GLY A 75 6.83 10.96 -1.02
CA GLY A 75 8.17 11.54 -0.82
C GLY A 75 8.29 12.53 0.36
N GLU A 76 7.17 12.99 0.92
CA GLU A 76 7.16 13.95 2.03
C GLU A 76 7.13 13.26 3.41
N ILE A 77 6.89 11.94 3.47
CA ILE A 77 6.68 11.20 4.73
C ILE A 77 7.90 11.29 5.64
N TYR A 78 9.08 11.04 5.11
CA TYR A 78 10.33 11.04 5.89
C TYR A 78 10.54 12.39 6.60
N THR A 79 10.51 13.48 5.85
CA THR A 79 10.70 14.83 6.38
C THR A 79 9.58 15.24 7.34
N ALA A 80 8.35 14.82 7.09
CA ALA A 80 7.21 15.13 7.95
C ALA A 80 7.29 14.42 9.30
N ILE A 81 7.72 13.15 9.36
CA ILE A 81 7.96 12.43 10.61
C ILE A 81 9.18 13.05 11.33
N GLN A 82 10.27 13.31 10.63
CA GLN A 82 11.48 13.92 11.19
C GLN A 82 11.19 15.30 11.82
N ALA A 83 10.38 16.12 11.15
CA ALA A 83 9.97 17.43 11.63
C ALA A 83 8.81 17.37 12.66
N GLN A 84 8.32 16.17 12.98
CA GLN A 84 7.20 15.94 13.90
C GLN A 84 5.90 16.70 13.49
N THR A 85 5.70 16.95 12.19
CA THR A 85 4.46 17.53 11.66
C THR A 85 3.35 16.46 11.54
N ILE A 86 3.75 15.19 11.43
CA ILE A 86 2.91 14.00 11.58
C ILE A 86 3.53 13.07 12.63
N ASP A 87 2.71 12.21 13.23
CA ASP A 87 3.13 11.26 14.27
C ASP A 87 3.45 9.88 13.69
N GLY A 88 3.14 9.66 12.41
CA GLY A 88 3.42 8.43 11.69
C GLY A 88 2.70 8.31 10.35
N ALA A 89 2.78 7.11 9.79
CA ALA A 89 2.13 6.75 8.52
C ALA A 89 1.65 5.29 8.56
N GLU A 90 0.73 4.94 7.66
CA GLU A 90 0.30 3.56 7.44
C GLU A 90 0.88 3.06 6.11
N LEU A 91 1.67 1.97 6.14
CA LEU A 91 2.49 1.52 5.02
C LEU A 91 2.72 0.01 5.03
N VAL A 92 3.04 -0.56 3.87
CA VAL A 92 3.62 -1.91 3.75
C VAL A 92 5.12 -1.87 4.02
N TYR A 93 5.72 -2.99 4.42
CA TYR A 93 7.15 -3.11 4.75
C TYR A 93 8.08 -2.54 3.68
N ARG A 94 7.83 -2.86 2.42
CA ARG A 94 8.63 -2.38 1.28
C ARG A 94 8.67 -0.85 1.16
N ASN A 95 7.55 -0.20 1.47
CA ASN A 95 7.47 1.26 1.43
C ASN A 95 8.23 1.89 2.60
N VAL A 96 8.23 1.24 3.77
CA VAL A 96 9.04 1.66 4.93
C VAL A 96 10.52 1.59 4.61
N GLU A 97 10.97 0.51 3.94
CA GLU A 97 12.35 0.36 3.46
C GLU A 97 12.70 1.44 2.44
N GLY A 98 11.91 1.54 1.37
CA GLY A 98 12.17 2.46 0.26
C GLY A 98 12.22 3.93 0.67
N ALA A 99 11.45 4.33 1.68
CA ALA A 99 11.47 5.68 2.25
C ALA A 99 12.40 5.80 3.48
N ARG A 100 13.12 4.75 3.86
CA ARG A 100 14.05 4.70 5.00
C ARG A 100 13.44 5.15 6.33
N LEU A 101 12.15 4.86 6.55
CA LEU A 101 11.43 5.38 7.71
C LEU A 101 11.92 4.81 9.04
N TYR A 102 12.66 3.71 9.04
CA TYR A 102 13.35 3.16 10.20
C TYR A 102 14.42 4.13 10.79
N GLU A 103 14.75 5.23 10.11
CA GLU A 103 15.67 6.25 10.62
C GLU A 103 14.95 7.35 11.41
N VAL A 104 13.64 7.50 11.22
CA VAL A 104 12.84 8.61 11.76
C VAL A 104 11.60 8.16 12.53
N ALA A 105 11.32 6.85 12.57
CA ALA A 105 10.22 6.26 13.30
C ALA A 105 10.71 5.07 14.13
N ASP A 106 10.34 5.02 15.41
CA ASP A 106 10.84 4.03 16.36
C ASP A 106 10.09 2.69 16.30
N TYR A 107 8.83 2.69 15.84
CA TYR A 107 7.94 1.52 15.91
C TYR A 107 7.28 1.22 14.57
N LEU A 108 7.21 -0.08 14.26
CA LEU A 108 6.30 -0.63 13.28
C LEU A 108 5.37 -1.59 14.00
N SER A 109 4.09 -1.24 14.10
CA SER A 109 3.06 -2.09 14.72
C SER A 109 2.33 -2.86 13.62
N GLU A 110 2.39 -4.21 13.66
CA GLU A 110 1.84 -5.12 12.65
C GLU A 110 0.31 -5.20 12.72
N THR A 111 -0.35 -4.06 12.53
CA THR A 111 -1.82 -3.96 12.58
C THR A 111 -2.54 -4.75 11.48
N GLY A 112 -1.93 -4.91 10.31
CA GLY A 112 -2.50 -5.68 9.21
C GLY A 112 -3.88 -5.21 8.72
N HIS A 113 -4.23 -3.96 8.99
CA HIS A 113 -5.58 -3.41 8.85
C HIS A 113 -6.07 -3.27 7.40
N ILE A 114 -5.18 -3.27 6.42
CA ILE A 114 -5.51 -3.24 4.98
C ILE A 114 -4.58 -4.18 4.23
N LEU A 115 -5.12 -5.04 3.37
CA LEU A 115 -4.36 -5.74 2.35
C LEU A 115 -4.27 -4.86 1.10
N LEU A 116 -3.04 -4.41 0.77
CA LEU A 116 -2.82 -3.57 -0.40
C LEU A 116 -2.66 -4.43 -1.65
N ILE A 117 -3.59 -4.26 -2.58
CA ILE A 117 -3.55 -4.88 -3.91
C ILE A 117 -3.57 -3.76 -4.94
N ASN A 118 -2.62 -3.77 -5.85
CA ASN A 118 -2.58 -2.86 -6.98
C ASN A 118 -3.07 -3.55 -8.26
N PHE A 119 -3.42 -2.75 -9.23
CA PHE A 119 -3.74 -3.20 -10.58
C PHE A 119 -2.94 -2.40 -11.60
N SER A 120 -2.61 -3.04 -12.71
CA SER A 120 -1.93 -2.42 -13.84
C SER A 120 -2.96 -1.94 -14.84
N ILE A 121 -2.84 -0.68 -15.26
CA ILE A 121 -3.77 -0.05 -16.21
C ILE A 121 -3.01 0.65 -17.33
N VAL A 122 -3.68 0.76 -18.48
CA VAL A 122 -3.25 1.59 -19.63
C VAL A 122 -4.44 2.36 -20.18
N GLY A 123 -4.20 3.36 -21.00
CA GLY A 123 -5.26 4.03 -21.77
C GLY A 123 -5.95 3.05 -22.71
N ARG A 124 -7.30 3.03 -22.72
CA ARG A 124 -8.07 2.09 -23.51
C ARG A 124 -7.85 2.29 -25.00
N GLU A 125 -7.92 3.53 -25.48
CA GLU A 125 -7.71 3.86 -26.89
C GLU A 125 -6.34 3.40 -27.39
N TRP A 126 -5.30 3.62 -26.59
CA TRP A 126 -3.96 3.14 -26.92
C TRP A 126 -3.92 1.61 -27.01
N PHE A 127 -4.53 0.91 -26.05
CA PHE A 127 -4.55 -0.54 -26.01
C PHE A 127 -5.33 -1.13 -27.19
N ASP A 128 -6.52 -0.59 -27.50
CA ASP A 128 -7.40 -1.07 -28.58
C ASP A 128 -6.77 -0.84 -29.98
N ASN A 129 -5.83 0.11 -30.11
CA ASN A 129 -5.08 0.36 -31.34
C ASN A 129 -3.84 -0.54 -31.52
N LEU A 130 -3.50 -1.38 -30.55
CA LEU A 130 -2.43 -2.36 -30.69
C LEU A 130 -2.89 -3.56 -31.53
N PRO A 131 -1.98 -4.24 -32.25
CA PRO A 131 -2.24 -5.57 -32.81
C PRO A 131 -2.72 -6.55 -31.74
N GLU A 132 -3.63 -7.46 -32.10
CA GLU A 132 -4.25 -8.39 -31.15
C GLU A 132 -3.23 -9.27 -30.40
N ASP A 133 -2.16 -9.68 -31.06
CA ASP A 133 -1.07 -10.45 -30.46
C ASP A 133 -0.34 -9.66 -29.37
N LEU A 134 -0.11 -8.37 -29.59
CA LEU A 134 0.50 -7.49 -28.57
C LEU A 134 -0.45 -7.22 -27.40
N GLN A 135 -1.75 -7.06 -27.65
CA GLN A 135 -2.74 -6.94 -26.58
C GLN A 135 -2.71 -8.17 -25.68
N GLN A 136 -2.70 -9.37 -26.26
CA GLN A 136 -2.64 -10.63 -25.53
C GLN A 136 -1.35 -10.76 -24.72
N ILE A 137 -0.20 -10.51 -25.32
CA ILE A 137 1.11 -10.55 -24.65
C ILE A 137 1.15 -9.61 -23.45
N LEU A 138 0.64 -8.36 -23.61
CA LEU A 138 0.62 -7.39 -22.52
C LEU A 138 -0.20 -7.87 -21.33
N VAL A 139 -1.37 -8.47 -21.56
CA VAL A 139 -2.22 -8.98 -20.48
C VAL A 139 -1.55 -10.17 -19.80
N GLU A 140 -1.09 -11.17 -20.57
CA GLU A 140 -0.47 -12.38 -20.05
C GLU A 140 0.80 -12.10 -19.24
N GLU A 141 1.69 -11.26 -19.75
CA GLU A 141 2.94 -10.93 -19.06
C GLU A 141 2.71 -10.05 -17.83
N ASN A 142 1.70 -9.15 -17.85
CA ASN A 142 1.33 -8.41 -16.64
C ASN A 142 0.74 -9.30 -15.56
N GLU A 143 -0.09 -10.27 -15.91
CA GLU A 143 -0.63 -11.24 -14.96
C GLU A 143 0.46 -12.10 -14.33
N LYS A 144 1.37 -12.60 -15.14
CA LYS A 144 2.51 -13.40 -14.70
C LYS A 144 3.43 -12.60 -13.78
N ALA A 145 3.82 -11.39 -14.19
CA ALA A 145 4.65 -10.50 -13.38
C ALA A 145 3.99 -10.13 -12.05
N GLY A 146 2.67 -9.87 -12.05
CA GLY A 146 1.90 -9.61 -10.83
C GLY A 146 1.92 -10.77 -9.85
N LEU A 147 1.76 -12.01 -10.33
CA LEU A 147 1.85 -13.22 -9.49
C LEU A 147 3.25 -13.44 -8.93
N GLU A 148 4.28 -13.28 -9.75
CA GLU A 148 5.68 -13.43 -9.33
C GLU A 148 6.05 -12.39 -8.26
N THR A 149 5.69 -11.12 -8.51
CA THR A 149 5.92 -10.02 -7.56
C THR A 149 5.18 -10.28 -6.25
N SER A 150 3.92 -10.71 -6.28
CA SER A 150 3.13 -10.99 -5.08
C SER A 150 3.75 -12.07 -4.21
N ARG A 151 4.26 -13.16 -4.80
CA ARG A 151 4.98 -14.21 -4.05
C ARG A 151 6.25 -13.68 -3.39
N GLY A 152 6.98 -12.82 -4.07
CA GLY A 152 8.19 -12.19 -3.53
C GLY A 152 7.91 -11.26 -2.34
N MET A 153 6.78 -10.56 -2.32
CA MET A 153 6.43 -9.62 -1.25
C MET A 153 6.24 -10.28 0.11
N GLU A 154 5.58 -11.43 0.17
CA GLU A 154 5.38 -12.17 1.41
C GLU A 154 6.71 -12.66 2.01
N GLN A 155 7.61 -13.15 1.15
CA GLN A 155 8.94 -13.59 1.58
C GLN A 155 9.80 -12.42 2.07
N GLN A 156 9.74 -11.29 1.38
CA GLN A 156 10.48 -10.09 1.76
C GLN A 156 10.00 -9.47 3.06
N ALA A 157 8.69 -9.54 3.38
CA ALA A 157 8.16 -8.97 4.61
C ALA A 157 8.83 -9.54 5.87
N ALA A 158 9.11 -10.85 5.89
CA ALA A 158 9.82 -11.49 7.00
C ALA A 158 11.28 -11.02 7.10
N GLN A 159 11.97 -10.89 5.97
CA GLN A 159 13.36 -10.40 5.93
C GLN A 159 13.45 -8.94 6.37
N LEU A 160 12.58 -8.08 5.85
CA LEU A 160 12.54 -6.67 6.21
C LEU A 160 12.22 -6.44 7.69
N ARG A 161 11.37 -7.29 8.30
CA ARG A 161 11.12 -7.26 9.74
C ARG A 161 12.41 -7.40 10.54
N ASP A 162 13.23 -8.38 10.20
CA ASP A 162 14.48 -8.63 10.90
C ASP A 162 15.52 -7.54 10.62
N GLU A 163 15.58 -7.03 9.40
CA GLU A 163 16.44 -5.89 9.05
C GLU A 163 16.06 -4.64 9.83
N PHE A 164 14.77 -4.33 9.96
CA PHE A 164 14.32 -3.15 10.73
C PHE A 164 14.65 -3.27 12.22
N ARG A 165 14.54 -4.47 12.79
CA ARG A 165 15.01 -4.73 14.16
C ARG A 165 16.50 -4.46 14.32
N GLN A 166 17.32 -4.91 13.37
CA GLN A 166 18.76 -4.67 13.36
C GLN A 166 19.12 -3.17 13.22
N LYS A 167 18.27 -2.41 12.53
CA LYS A 167 18.39 -0.96 12.36
C LYS A 167 17.80 -0.16 13.54
N GLY A 168 17.34 -0.83 14.59
CA GLY A 168 16.87 -0.20 15.83
C GLY A 168 15.36 0.04 15.90
N MET A 169 14.57 -0.32 14.88
CA MET A 169 13.12 -0.19 14.93
C MET A 169 12.49 -1.32 15.75
N THR A 170 11.57 -0.99 16.64
CA THR A 170 10.80 -1.96 17.41
C THR A 170 9.60 -2.46 16.62
N ILE A 171 9.53 -3.77 16.39
CA ILE A 171 8.38 -4.41 15.72
C ILE A 171 7.39 -4.91 16.78
N VAL A 172 6.19 -4.32 16.78
CA VAL A 172 5.10 -4.67 17.69
C VAL A 172 4.18 -5.67 17.01
N GLN A 173 4.06 -6.87 17.57
CA GLN A 173 3.29 -7.98 16.97
C GLN A 173 2.04 -8.36 17.77
N ASP A 174 1.92 -7.89 18.98
CA ASP A 174 0.80 -8.09 19.91
C ASP A 174 -0.22 -6.92 19.77
N VAL A 175 -0.86 -6.81 18.61
CA VAL A 175 -1.80 -5.74 18.23
C VAL A 175 -3.23 -6.22 18.24
#